data_41a6ac844d650a6cb01d8ee26274673f
#
_entry.id   41a6ac844d650a6cb01d8ee26274673f
#
_cell.length_a   1.000
_cell.length_b   1.000
_cell.length_c   1.000
_cell.angle_alpha   90.00
_cell.angle_beta   90.00
_cell.angle_gamma   90.00
#
_symmetry.space_group_name_H-M   'P 1'
#
loop_
_entity.id
_entity.type
_entity.pdbx_description
1 polymer ?
#
loop_
_entity_poly.entity_id
_entity_poly.type
_entity_poly.pdbx_seq_one_letter_code
_entity_poly.pdbx_strand_id
1 'polypeptide(L)'
;PCMLDNATDDGAGNTTRAGGAVIPELEKFIKGGIDASKGLIGGDHPWIFYYKAIRSANTFLNNVDHSPLEDAEKISLKNQVRFLRALYHHELFRFYGALVIGDKELDPLLYDEIKRESLETTVRWIANEFKELAEPGVLPDKYDAADYGRATRGAALGYLARTLLYAAS
;
A
#
# COMPACT_ATOMS: atom_id res chain seq x y z
N PRO A 1 2.65 4.29 -13.42
CA PRO A 1 3.88 3.49 -13.54
C PRO A 1 4.92 4.22 -14.39
N CYS A 2 4.58 4.65 -15.60
CA CYS A 2 5.51 5.30 -16.54
C CYS A 2 6.09 6.64 -16.05
N MET A 3 5.51 7.29 -15.06
CA MET A 3 6.01 8.58 -14.55
C MET A 3 7.31 8.44 -13.76
N LEU A 4 7.51 7.33 -13.06
CA LEU A 4 8.74 7.10 -12.30
C LEU A 4 9.92 6.69 -13.22
N ASP A 5 9.63 5.98 -14.30
CA ASP A 5 10.63 5.61 -15.30
C ASP A 5 11.20 6.88 -15.98
N ASN A 6 10.36 7.88 -16.22
CA ASN A 6 10.76 9.18 -16.76
C ASN A 6 11.56 10.05 -15.77
N ALA A 7 11.69 9.64 -14.54
CA ALA A 7 12.47 10.32 -13.51
C ALA A 7 13.84 9.66 -13.29
N THR A 8 14.18 8.67 -14.10
CA THR A 8 15.48 7.97 -14.10
C THR A 8 16.35 8.45 -15.25
N ASP A 9 17.59 8.01 -15.29
CA ASP A 9 18.55 8.25 -16.39
C ASP A 9 18.17 7.50 -17.68
N ASP A 10 17.29 6.51 -17.59
CA ASP A 10 16.79 5.72 -18.74
C ASP A 10 15.71 6.44 -19.57
N GLY A 11 15.14 7.53 -19.06
CA GLY A 11 14.08 8.24 -19.76
C GLY A 11 13.99 9.73 -19.46
N ALA A 12 14.15 10.57 -20.48
CA ALA A 12 13.74 11.99 -20.40
C ALA A 12 12.27 12.11 -20.81
N GLY A 13 11.38 12.20 -19.83
CA GLY A 13 9.96 12.36 -20.10
C GLY A 13 9.61 13.71 -20.69
N ASN A 14 8.74 13.73 -21.69
CA ASN A 14 8.08 14.96 -22.09
C ASN A 14 7.18 15.44 -20.96
N THR A 15 7.51 16.56 -20.35
CA THR A 15 6.75 17.17 -19.25
C THR A 15 5.39 17.72 -19.70
N THR A 16 5.08 17.64 -20.99
CA THR A 16 3.83 18.14 -21.54
C THR A 16 2.83 16.99 -21.71
N ARG A 17 1.69 17.07 -21.04
CA ARG A 17 0.56 16.16 -21.27
C ARG A 17 -0.02 16.38 -22.67
N ALA A 18 -0.61 15.32 -23.26
CA ALA A 18 -1.49 15.50 -24.42
C ALA A 18 -2.59 16.51 -24.06
N GLY A 19 -2.58 17.68 -24.74
CA GLY A 19 -3.40 18.84 -24.41
C GLY A 19 -2.62 20.05 -23.88
N GLY A 20 -1.29 20.01 -23.86
CA GLY A 20 -0.43 21.16 -23.55
C GLY A 20 -0.23 21.49 -22.06
N ALA A 21 -0.76 20.67 -21.15
CA ALA A 21 -0.52 20.87 -19.72
C ALA A 21 0.87 20.37 -19.33
N VAL A 22 1.70 21.24 -18.83
CA VAL A 22 2.99 20.90 -18.20
C VAL A 22 2.72 20.14 -16.91
N ILE A 23 3.51 19.11 -16.60
CA ILE A 23 3.53 18.46 -15.29
C ILE A 23 4.70 19.03 -14.49
N PRO A 24 4.50 20.16 -13.77
CA PRO A 24 5.59 20.87 -13.10
C PRO A 24 6.28 20.02 -12.03
N GLU A 25 5.54 19.08 -11.46
CA GLU A 25 6.01 18.19 -10.39
C GLU A 25 7.05 17.19 -10.90
N LEU A 26 6.86 16.63 -12.11
CA LEU A 26 7.82 15.72 -12.72
C LEU A 26 9.14 16.46 -13.03
N GLU A 27 9.05 17.69 -13.53
CA GLU A 27 10.22 18.52 -13.77
C GLU A 27 10.98 18.85 -12.47
N LYS A 28 10.25 19.14 -11.40
CA LYS A 28 10.85 19.35 -10.06
C LYS A 28 11.55 18.08 -9.55
N PHE A 29 10.95 16.91 -9.78
CA PHE A 29 11.56 15.64 -9.40
C PHE A 29 12.89 15.41 -10.13
N ILE A 30 12.91 15.55 -11.46
CA ILE A 30 14.11 15.40 -12.31
C ILE A 30 15.20 16.39 -11.93
N LYS A 31 14.84 17.62 -11.57
CA LYS A 31 15.76 18.69 -11.16
C LYS A 31 16.16 18.65 -9.69
N GLY A 32 15.78 17.61 -8.92
CA GLY A 32 16.07 17.51 -7.50
C GLY A 32 15.34 18.53 -6.62
N GLY A 33 14.26 19.13 -7.11
CA GLY A 33 13.48 20.14 -6.41
C GLY A 33 12.40 19.60 -5.47
N ILE A 34 12.39 18.29 -5.21
CA ILE A 34 11.48 17.65 -4.26
C ILE A 34 12.20 17.43 -2.93
N ASP A 35 11.59 17.88 -1.86
CA ASP A 35 11.99 17.65 -0.50
C ASP A 35 10.82 17.08 0.33
N ALA A 36 11.10 16.61 1.54
CA ALA A 36 10.11 15.98 2.42
C ALA A 36 8.93 16.90 2.77
N SER A 37 9.04 18.21 2.59
CA SER A 37 7.99 19.19 2.87
C SER A 37 7.03 19.41 1.70
N LYS A 38 7.44 19.05 0.48
CA LYS A 38 6.72 19.40 -0.76
C LYS A 38 5.88 18.27 -1.36
N GLY A 39 5.95 17.07 -0.77
CA GLY A 39 5.22 15.91 -1.25
C GLY A 39 5.68 15.41 -2.62
N LEU A 40 5.36 14.16 -2.91
CA LEU A 40 5.62 13.49 -4.17
C LEU A 40 4.48 13.81 -5.17
N ILE A 41 4.86 14.33 -6.33
CA ILE A 41 4.09 14.37 -7.59
C ILE A 41 2.57 14.65 -7.48
N GLY A 42 2.22 15.90 -7.79
CA GLY A 42 0.91 16.33 -8.30
C GLY A 42 -0.35 15.95 -7.54
N GLY A 43 -0.73 16.68 -6.52
CA GLY A 43 -2.09 16.73 -5.98
C GLY A 43 -2.59 15.48 -5.22
N ASP A 44 -2.34 14.30 -5.72
CA ASP A 44 -2.70 13.02 -5.10
C ASP A 44 -1.49 12.45 -4.34
N HIS A 45 -1.28 12.95 -3.15
CA HIS A 45 -0.24 12.42 -2.28
C HIS A 45 -0.47 10.94 -2.01
N PRO A 46 0.51 10.05 -2.28
CA PRO A 46 0.42 8.62 -1.95
C PRO A 46 0.00 8.40 -0.50
N TRP A 47 0.42 9.26 0.42
CA TRP A 47 0.01 9.26 1.81
C TRP A 47 -1.51 9.29 1.98
N ILE A 48 -2.18 10.29 1.42
CA ILE A 48 -3.63 10.45 1.53
C ILE A 48 -4.36 9.30 0.84
N PHE A 49 -3.91 8.91 -0.35
CA PHE A 49 -4.52 7.84 -1.13
C PHE A 49 -4.48 6.50 -0.39
N TYR A 50 -3.31 6.09 0.07
CA TYR A 50 -3.17 4.80 0.73
C TYR A 50 -3.82 4.77 2.12
N TYR A 51 -3.78 5.86 2.91
CA TYR A 51 -4.51 5.87 4.19
C TYR A 51 -6.03 5.88 4.02
N LYS A 52 -6.58 6.48 2.95
CA LYS A 52 -7.99 6.31 2.60
C LYS A 52 -8.33 4.85 2.27
N ALA A 53 -7.47 4.17 1.52
CA ALA A 53 -7.63 2.76 1.18
C ALA A 53 -7.51 1.85 2.42
N ILE A 54 -6.55 2.12 3.32
CA ILE A 54 -6.41 1.43 4.60
C ILE A 54 -7.68 1.61 5.46
N ARG A 55 -8.22 2.83 5.54
CA ARG A 55 -9.48 3.08 6.24
C ARG A 55 -10.62 2.25 5.65
N SER A 56 -10.77 2.24 4.33
CA SER A 56 -11.80 1.43 3.66
C SER A 56 -11.64 -0.06 3.96
N ALA A 57 -10.39 -0.55 3.99
CA ALA A 57 -10.10 -1.94 4.37
C ALA A 57 -10.53 -2.23 5.82
N ASN A 58 -10.23 -1.34 6.77
CA ASN A 58 -10.65 -1.50 8.16
C ASN A 58 -12.17 -1.46 8.32
N THR A 59 -12.85 -0.53 7.64
CA THR A 59 -14.32 -0.47 7.63
C THR A 59 -14.91 -1.78 7.09
N PHE A 60 -14.35 -2.35 6.03
CA PHE A 60 -14.78 -3.65 5.52
C PHE A 60 -14.57 -4.75 6.56
N LEU A 61 -13.37 -4.85 7.15
CA LEU A 61 -13.02 -5.88 8.13
C LEU A 61 -13.92 -5.84 9.38
N ASN A 62 -14.33 -4.64 9.81
CA ASN A 62 -15.21 -4.45 10.96
C ASN A 62 -16.67 -4.85 10.67
N ASN A 63 -17.09 -4.82 9.41
CA ASN A 63 -18.51 -4.99 9.05
C ASN A 63 -18.81 -6.32 8.35
N VAL A 64 -17.83 -7.00 7.77
CA VAL A 64 -18.06 -8.20 6.94
C VAL A 64 -18.74 -9.33 7.69
N ASP A 65 -18.54 -9.45 9.01
CA ASP A 65 -19.17 -10.47 9.84
C ASP A 65 -20.69 -10.31 9.94
N HIS A 66 -21.18 -9.08 9.78
CA HIS A 66 -22.62 -8.77 9.78
C HIS A 66 -23.27 -8.97 8.41
N SER A 67 -22.51 -9.31 7.39
CA SER A 67 -23.05 -9.57 6.04
C SER A 67 -23.78 -10.92 5.98
N PRO A 68 -24.72 -11.12 5.05
CA PRO A 68 -25.43 -12.39 4.85
C PRO A 68 -24.63 -13.44 4.09
N LEU A 69 -23.32 -13.24 3.91
CA LEU A 69 -22.43 -14.16 3.20
C LEU A 69 -22.17 -15.43 4.02
N GLU A 70 -21.83 -16.53 3.35
CA GLU A 70 -21.36 -17.75 3.98
C GLU A 70 -20.02 -17.53 4.70
N ASP A 71 -19.78 -18.25 5.80
CA ASP A 71 -18.59 -18.04 6.63
C ASP A 71 -17.28 -18.29 5.87
N ALA A 72 -17.25 -19.27 4.98
CA ALA A 72 -16.08 -19.54 4.13
C ALA A 72 -15.77 -18.36 3.19
N GLU A 73 -16.80 -17.71 2.65
CA GLU A 73 -16.65 -16.55 1.79
C GLU A 73 -16.17 -15.33 2.61
N LYS A 74 -16.74 -15.11 3.80
CA LYS A 74 -16.27 -14.05 4.72
C LYS A 74 -14.80 -14.20 5.04
N ILE A 75 -14.34 -15.41 5.37
CA ILE A 75 -12.93 -15.69 5.67
C ILE A 75 -12.06 -15.39 4.45
N SER A 76 -12.45 -15.86 3.27
CA SER A 76 -11.73 -15.60 2.03
C SER A 76 -11.59 -14.10 1.73
N LEU A 77 -12.68 -13.35 1.86
CA LEU A 77 -12.68 -11.90 1.63
C LEU A 77 -11.85 -11.16 2.69
N LYS A 78 -11.93 -11.54 3.96
CA LYS A 78 -11.09 -10.97 5.03
C LYS A 78 -9.61 -11.12 4.71
N ASN A 79 -9.18 -12.31 4.29
CA ASN A 79 -7.78 -12.56 3.97
C ASN A 79 -7.31 -11.73 2.76
N GLN A 80 -8.14 -11.58 1.74
CA GLN A 80 -7.84 -10.71 0.59
C GLN A 80 -7.75 -9.24 1.00
N VAL A 81 -8.68 -8.75 1.85
CA VAL A 81 -8.65 -7.36 2.32
C VAL A 81 -7.48 -7.11 3.27
N ARG A 82 -7.12 -8.07 4.13
CA ARG A 82 -5.89 -8.01 4.93
C ARG A 82 -4.66 -7.88 4.04
N PHE A 83 -4.58 -8.66 2.96
CA PHE A 83 -3.50 -8.55 1.98
C PHE A 83 -3.42 -7.14 1.38
N LEU A 84 -4.54 -6.59 0.93
CA LEU A 84 -4.58 -5.23 0.37
C LEU A 84 -4.15 -4.19 1.41
N ARG A 85 -4.59 -4.32 2.66
CA ARG A 85 -4.19 -3.44 3.75
C ARG A 85 -2.68 -3.48 4.01
N ALA A 86 -2.09 -4.68 4.05
CA ALA A 86 -0.64 -4.85 4.17
C ALA A 86 0.11 -4.28 2.96
N LEU A 87 -0.43 -4.46 1.75
CA LEU A 87 0.11 -3.89 0.51
C LEU A 87 0.14 -2.36 0.56
N TYR A 88 -0.93 -1.71 1.02
CA TYR A 88 -0.97 -0.25 1.12
C TYR A 88 0.03 0.27 2.17
N HIS A 89 0.24 -0.44 3.27
CA HIS A 89 1.30 -0.11 4.23
C HIS A 89 2.69 -0.32 3.62
N HIS A 90 2.91 -1.39 2.84
CA HIS A 90 4.16 -1.61 2.13
C HIS A 90 4.47 -0.46 1.15
N GLU A 91 3.49 -0.03 0.37
CA GLU A 91 3.67 1.09 -0.56
C GLU A 91 3.97 2.40 0.19
N LEU A 92 3.29 2.68 1.29
CA LEU A 92 3.60 3.84 2.14
C LEU A 92 5.02 3.75 2.72
N PHE A 93 5.41 2.57 3.22
CA PHE A 93 6.75 2.32 3.76
C PHE A 93 7.85 2.65 2.74
N ARG A 94 7.67 2.27 1.48
CA ARG A 94 8.62 2.57 0.41
C ARG A 94 8.85 4.07 0.18
N PHE A 95 7.83 4.89 0.39
CA PHE A 95 7.91 6.34 0.17
C PHE A 95 8.28 7.12 1.44
N TYR A 96 7.84 6.67 2.60
CA TYR A 96 7.86 7.48 3.82
C TYR A 96 8.60 6.85 4.99
N GLY A 97 9.08 5.61 4.87
CA GLY A 97 9.74 4.89 5.95
C GLY A 97 8.78 4.54 7.09
N ALA A 98 9.03 5.07 8.27
CA ALA A 98 8.19 4.86 9.45
C ALA A 98 6.75 5.38 9.25
N LEU A 99 5.75 4.60 9.69
CA LEU A 99 4.33 4.85 9.43
C LEU A 99 3.49 4.91 10.71
N VAL A 100 2.31 5.48 10.57
CA VAL A 100 1.18 5.19 11.46
C VAL A 100 0.60 3.85 11.04
N ILE A 101 0.58 2.87 11.94
CA ILE A 101 -0.02 1.56 11.64
C ILE A 101 -1.54 1.66 11.78
N GLY A 102 -2.23 1.53 10.65
CA GLY A 102 -3.68 1.52 10.56
C GLY A 102 -4.22 0.09 10.57
N ASP A 103 -4.03 -0.64 11.67
CA ASP A 103 -4.55 -2.00 11.85
C ASP A 103 -6.03 -2.04 12.29
N LYS A 104 -6.57 -0.90 12.72
CA LYS A 104 -7.95 -0.68 13.14
C LYS A 104 -8.43 0.70 12.68
N GLU A 105 -9.72 0.96 12.80
CA GLU A 105 -10.24 2.30 12.62
C GLU A 105 -9.71 3.23 13.71
N LEU A 106 -9.15 4.35 13.28
CA LEU A 106 -8.64 5.39 14.17
C LEU A 106 -9.79 6.32 14.56
N ASP A 107 -9.92 6.62 15.85
CA ASP A 107 -10.87 7.60 16.34
C ASP A 107 -10.41 9.01 15.95
N PRO A 108 -11.21 9.77 15.17
CA PRO A 108 -10.84 11.14 14.81
C PRO A 108 -10.70 12.08 16.00
N LEU A 109 -11.28 11.74 17.15
CA LEU A 109 -11.17 12.55 18.37
C LEU A 109 -9.82 12.36 19.07
N LEU A 110 -9.09 11.30 18.75
CA LEU A 110 -7.78 10.97 19.33
C LEU A 110 -6.64 11.26 18.37
N TYR A 111 -6.84 12.14 17.38
CA TYR A 111 -5.84 12.37 16.33
C TYR A 111 -4.49 12.88 16.88
N ASP A 112 -4.49 13.61 17.99
CA ASP A 112 -3.26 14.09 18.64
C ASP A 112 -2.40 12.96 19.24
N GLU A 113 -3.01 11.81 19.51
CA GLU A 113 -2.32 10.60 20.00
C GLU A 113 -1.75 9.75 18.88
N ILE A 114 -2.17 10.01 17.64
CA ILE A 114 -1.75 9.24 16.47
C ILE A 114 -0.31 9.64 16.11
N LYS A 115 0.62 8.70 16.29
CA LYS A 115 2.04 8.91 15.99
C LYS A 115 2.55 7.84 15.05
N ARG A 116 3.60 8.19 14.30
CA ARG A 116 4.34 7.19 13.53
C ARG A 116 5.05 6.25 14.50
N GLU A 117 4.99 4.97 14.19
CA GLU A 117 5.77 3.95 14.86
C GLU A 117 7.26 4.04 14.47
N SER A 118 8.12 3.27 15.13
CA SER A 118 9.49 3.12 14.67
C SER A 118 9.55 2.43 13.30
N LEU A 119 10.65 2.63 12.58
CA LEU A 119 10.88 1.93 11.31
C LEU A 119 10.85 0.41 11.52
N GLU A 120 11.51 -0.08 12.55
CA GLU A 120 11.53 -1.50 12.90
C GLU A 120 10.12 -2.05 13.15
N THR A 121 9.31 -1.34 13.96
CA THR A 121 7.91 -1.73 14.22
C THR A 121 7.08 -1.76 12.95
N THR A 122 7.25 -0.76 12.08
CA THR A 122 6.55 -0.67 10.79
C THR A 122 6.88 -1.87 9.91
N VAL A 123 8.17 -2.17 9.73
CA VAL A 123 8.62 -3.30 8.90
C VAL A 123 8.14 -4.63 9.49
N ARG A 124 8.28 -4.80 10.80
CA ARG A 124 7.85 -6.02 11.50
C ARG A 124 6.35 -6.27 11.34
N TRP A 125 5.54 -5.22 11.46
CA TRP A 125 4.10 -5.34 11.29
C TRP A 125 3.74 -5.76 9.86
N ILE A 126 4.27 -5.09 8.84
CA ILE A 126 4.03 -5.41 7.42
C ILE A 126 4.47 -6.85 7.11
N ALA A 127 5.68 -7.22 7.56
CA ALA A 127 6.23 -8.55 7.33
C ALA A 127 5.38 -9.64 8.00
N ASN A 128 4.89 -9.41 9.22
CA ASN A 128 4.03 -10.35 9.92
C ASN A 128 2.67 -10.54 9.23
N GLU A 129 2.02 -9.46 8.76
CA GLU A 129 0.78 -9.58 8.00
C GLU A 129 0.97 -10.45 6.75
N PHE A 130 2.01 -10.22 5.97
CA PHE A 130 2.28 -11.04 4.78
C PHE A 130 2.68 -12.48 5.14
N LYS A 131 3.43 -12.69 6.23
CA LYS A 131 3.80 -14.02 6.70
C LYS A 131 2.59 -14.84 7.09
N GLU A 132 1.67 -14.28 7.89
CA GLU A 132 0.43 -14.95 8.26
C GLU A 132 -0.43 -15.29 7.04
N LEU A 133 -0.55 -14.36 6.09
CA LEU A 133 -1.30 -14.55 4.86
C LEU A 133 -0.67 -15.61 3.92
N ALA A 134 0.63 -15.84 4.07
CA ALA A 134 1.37 -16.87 3.32
C ALA A 134 1.28 -18.26 3.97
N GLU A 135 0.69 -18.40 5.16
CA GLU A 135 0.49 -19.72 5.76
C GLU A 135 -0.42 -20.61 4.89
N PRO A 136 -0.17 -21.92 4.84
CA PRO A 136 -0.98 -22.84 4.06
C PRO A 136 -2.48 -22.75 4.44
N GLY A 137 -3.34 -22.60 3.45
CA GLY A 137 -4.79 -22.56 3.64
C GLY A 137 -5.36 -21.18 3.98
N VAL A 138 -4.54 -20.14 4.16
CA VAL A 138 -5.01 -18.76 4.40
C VAL A 138 -5.36 -18.06 3.10
N LEU A 139 -4.42 -17.97 2.17
CA LEU A 139 -4.66 -17.53 0.80
C LEU A 139 -4.47 -18.72 -0.15
N PRO A 140 -5.24 -18.84 -1.24
CA PRO A 140 -5.07 -19.91 -2.21
C PRO A 140 -3.76 -19.75 -2.98
N ASP A 141 -3.19 -20.86 -3.44
CA ASP A 141 -2.00 -20.84 -4.29
C ASP A 141 -2.30 -20.26 -5.68
N LYS A 142 -3.51 -20.46 -6.17
CA LYS A 142 -4.00 -19.92 -7.45
C LYS A 142 -5.51 -19.75 -7.44
N TYR A 143 -6.01 -18.90 -8.31
CA TYR A 143 -7.43 -18.75 -8.62
C TYR A 143 -7.74 -19.25 -10.03
N ASP A 144 -9.00 -19.57 -10.27
CA ASP A 144 -9.50 -19.87 -11.60
C ASP A 144 -9.48 -18.62 -12.49
N ALA A 145 -9.68 -18.82 -13.81
CA ALA A 145 -9.60 -17.73 -14.79
C ALA A 145 -10.56 -16.57 -14.51
N ALA A 146 -11.72 -16.84 -13.91
CA ALA A 146 -12.71 -15.81 -13.57
C ALA A 146 -12.23 -14.87 -12.45
N ASP A 147 -11.40 -15.39 -11.53
CA ASP A 147 -10.88 -14.68 -10.37
C ASP A 147 -9.39 -14.34 -10.49
N TYR A 148 -8.84 -14.42 -11.71
CA TYR A 148 -7.46 -14.10 -11.97
C TYR A 148 -7.10 -12.67 -11.52
N GLY A 149 -6.00 -12.53 -10.79
CA GLY A 149 -5.53 -11.24 -10.27
C GLY A 149 -5.86 -10.97 -8.79
N ARG A 150 -6.63 -11.86 -8.14
CA ARG A 150 -6.81 -11.79 -6.68
C ARG A 150 -5.55 -12.17 -5.92
N ALA A 151 -5.49 -11.79 -4.63
CA ALA A 151 -4.35 -12.04 -3.76
C ALA A 151 -4.11 -13.54 -3.55
N THR A 152 -2.91 -14.03 -3.89
CA THR A 152 -2.50 -15.42 -3.72
C THR A 152 -1.45 -15.55 -2.62
N ARG A 153 -1.25 -16.78 -2.13
CA ARG A 153 -0.15 -17.13 -1.23
C ARG A 153 1.21 -16.74 -1.80
N GLY A 154 1.44 -16.99 -3.09
CA GLY A 154 2.66 -16.60 -3.78
C GLY A 154 2.88 -15.08 -3.80
N ALA A 155 1.81 -14.29 -3.96
CA ALA A 155 1.88 -12.85 -3.86
C ALA A 155 2.28 -12.39 -2.44
N ALA A 156 1.72 -13.01 -1.39
CA ALA A 156 2.08 -12.71 -0.01
C ALA A 156 3.57 -13.00 0.28
N LEU A 157 4.09 -14.14 -0.16
CA LEU A 157 5.52 -14.47 -0.05
C LEU A 157 6.40 -13.47 -0.83
N GLY A 158 5.99 -13.07 -2.03
CA GLY A 158 6.71 -12.09 -2.83
C GLY A 158 6.78 -10.72 -2.15
N TYR A 159 5.69 -10.23 -1.56
CA TYR A 159 5.68 -8.97 -0.82
C TYR A 159 6.40 -9.07 0.52
N LEU A 160 6.37 -10.21 1.21
CA LEU A 160 7.19 -10.46 2.38
C LEU A 160 8.68 -10.30 2.05
N ALA A 161 9.16 -11.03 1.03
CA ALA A 161 10.55 -10.95 0.59
C ALA A 161 10.95 -9.52 0.19
N ARG A 162 10.09 -8.84 -0.59
CA ARG A 162 10.32 -7.46 -1.03
C ARG A 162 10.38 -6.48 0.13
N THR A 163 9.49 -6.63 1.13
CA THR A 163 9.50 -5.78 2.34
C THR A 163 10.81 -5.91 3.10
N LEU A 164 11.27 -7.15 3.31
CA LEU A 164 12.50 -7.42 4.05
C LEU A 164 13.75 -6.95 3.29
N LEU A 165 13.80 -7.14 1.97
CA LEU A 165 14.89 -6.62 1.14
C LEU A 165 14.95 -5.09 1.17
N TYR A 166 13.81 -4.43 1.08
CA TYR A 166 13.75 -2.97 1.13
C TYR A 166 14.14 -2.40 2.49
N ALA A 167 13.85 -3.14 3.57
CA ALA A 167 14.24 -2.76 4.92
C ALA A 167 15.73 -3.00 5.21
N ALA A 168 16.38 -3.88 4.45
CA ALA A 168 17.80 -4.20 4.60
C ALA A 168 18.72 -3.28 3.77
N SER A 169 18.18 -2.48 2.85
CA SER A 169 18.92 -1.55 1.99
C SER A 169 19.04 -0.17 2.60
#